data_92b965a1e6fcf15e4cfb50aa87829340
#
_entry.id   92b965a1e6fcf15e4cfb50aa87829340
#
_cell.length_a   1.000
_cell.length_b   1.000
_cell.length_c   1.000
_cell.angle_alpha   90.00
_cell.angle_beta   90.00
_cell.angle_gamma   90.00
#
_symmetry.space_group_name_H-M   'P 1'
#
loop_
_entity.id
_entity.type
_entity.pdbx_description
1 polymer ?
#
loop_
_entity_poly.entity_id
_entity_poly.type
_entity_poly.pdbx_seq_one_letter_code
_entity_poly.pdbx_strand_id
1 'polypeptide(L)'
;PIVSEHVHEAEELIFFMPNFNNKDDDVNAVWGEATVYIEGEPYKVRDNCLIYIPSGLPHGPFEWNRIDRPHLFLTVLLSAEYTRFVDGKKYRQVNGQYILTEE
;
A
#
# COMPACT_ATOMS: atom_id res chain seq x y z
N PRO A 1 -2.68 3.88 -11.44
CA PRO A 1 -2.69 3.80 -9.96
C PRO A 1 -3.74 2.84 -9.47
N ILE A 2 -3.42 2.13 -8.42
CA ILE A 2 -4.34 1.16 -7.84
C ILE A 2 -5.36 1.85 -6.95
N VAL A 3 -4.91 2.85 -6.20
CA VAL A 3 -5.72 3.53 -5.19
C VAL A 3 -5.36 5.00 -5.21
N SER A 4 -6.36 5.88 -5.15
CA SER A 4 -6.12 7.31 -5.02
C SER A 4 -5.62 7.64 -3.60
N GLU A 5 -5.13 8.86 -3.41
CA GLU A 5 -4.72 9.31 -2.09
C GLU A 5 -5.89 9.21 -1.11
N HIS A 6 -5.63 8.67 0.06
CA HIS A 6 -6.65 8.48 1.09
C HIS A 6 -6.02 8.49 2.48
N VAL A 7 -6.89 8.59 3.47
CA VAL A 7 -6.53 8.59 4.89
C VAL A 7 -7.44 7.59 5.59
N HIS A 8 -6.90 6.82 6.51
CA HIS A 8 -7.72 5.94 7.35
C HIS A 8 -7.18 5.88 8.78
N GLU A 9 -8.03 5.43 9.69
CA GLU A 9 -7.68 5.36 11.10
C GLU A 9 -6.81 4.14 11.41
N ALA A 10 -7.00 3.05 10.71
CA ALA A 10 -6.21 1.85 10.90
C ALA A 10 -4.76 2.10 10.49
N GLU A 11 -3.83 1.64 11.31
CA GLU A 11 -2.43 1.59 10.94
C GLU A 11 -2.24 0.50 9.90
N GLU A 12 -1.30 0.71 8.97
CA GLU A 12 -1.09 -0.21 7.87
C GLU A 12 0.38 -0.59 7.74
N LEU A 13 0.63 -1.87 7.47
CA LEU A 13 1.94 -2.37 7.11
C LEU A 13 1.88 -2.82 5.67
N ILE A 14 2.81 -2.32 4.86
CA ILE A 14 2.91 -2.68 3.44
C ILE A 14 4.23 -3.39 3.22
N PHE A 15 4.15 -4.62 2.71
CA PHE A 15 5.31 -5.45 2.46
C PHE A 15 5.52 -5.62 0.96
N PHE A 16 6.73 -5.33 0.51
CA PHE A 16 7.20 -5.68 -0.82
C PHE A 16 8.25 -6.76 -0.65
N MET A 17 7.97 -7.96 -1.16
CA MET A 17 8.83 -9.12 -0.95
C MET A 17 9.21 -9.75 -2.28
N PRO A 18 10.47 -10.19 -2.42
CA PRO A 18 10.93 -10.75 -3.67
C PRO A 18 10.35 -12.15 -3.94
N ASN A 19 10.39 -12.53 -5.20
CA ASN A 19 10.07 -13.88 -5.63
C ASN A 19 11.34 -14.47 -6.23
N PHE A 20 11.92 -15.46 -5.56
CA PHE A 20 13.15 -16.12 -6.00
C PHE A 20 12.83 -17.26 -6.96
N ASN A 21 13.52 -17.29 -8.09
CA ASN A 21 13.40 -18.38 -9.04
C ASN A 21 14.60 -19.32 -9.00
N ASN A 22 15.73 -18.84 -8.49
CA ASN A 22 16.91 -19.67 -8.30
C ASN A 22 17.80 -19.08 -7.20
N LYS A 23 18.80 -19.87 -6.79
CA LYS A 23 19.67 -19.52 -5.64
C LYS A 23 20.60 -18.33 -5.90
N ASP A 24 20.78 -17.96 -7.18
CA ASP A 24 21.67 -16.87 -7.54
C ASP A 24 20.94 -15.53 -7.65
N ASP A 25 19.63 -15.52 -7.42
CA ASP A 25 18.87 -14.28 -7.42
C ASP A 25 19.31 -13.36 -6.29
N ASP A 26 19.27 -12.06 -6.57
CA ASP A 26 19.45 -11.05 -5.53
C ASP A 26 18.28 -11.14 -4.55
N VAL A 27 18.59 -11.51 -3.30
CA VAL A 27 17.56 -11.72 -2.28
C VAL A 27 16.88 -10.43 -1.84
N ASN A 28 17.41 -9.27 -2.20
CA ASN A 28 16.85 -7.99 -1.81
C ASN A 28 15.99 -7.36 -2.91
N ALA A 29 16.15 -7.78 -4.15
CA ALA A 29 15.45 -7.16 -5.27
C ALA A 29 14.02 -7.67 -5.37
N VAL A 30 13.06 -6.76 -5.59
CA VAL A 30 11.67 -7.15 -5.87
C VAL A 30 11.44 -7.43 -7.35
N TRP A 31 12.46 -7.25 -8.20
CA TRP A 31 12.40 -7.51 -9.64
C TRP A 31 11.31 -6.69 -10.30
N GLY A 32 11.35 -5.41 -10.04
CA GLY A 32 10.44 -4.42 -10.57
C GLY A 32 10.63 -3.09 -9.90
N GLU A 33 9.73 -2.18 -10.17
CA GLU A 33 9.75 -0.88 -9.53
C GLU A 33 8.32 -0.42 -9.28
N ALA A 34 8.05 0.00 -8.06
CA ALA A 34 6.80 0.63 -7.69
C ALA A 34 7.06 2.06 -7.22
N THR A 35 6.05 2.91 -7.32
CA THR A 35 6.05 4.22 -6.71
C THR A 35 4.94 4.25 -5.67
N VAL A 36 5.29 4.59 -4.45
CA VAL A 36 4.35 4.76 -3.35
C VAL A 36 4.34 6.23 -2.97
N TYR A 37 3.16 6.85 -3.00
CA TYR A 37 3.03 8.25 -2.62
C TYR A 37 2.62 8.34 -1.15
N ILE A 38 3.37 9.11 -0.38
CA ILE A 38 3.10 9.37 1.03
C ILE A 38 3.12 10.88 1.23
N GLU A 39 2.01 11.44 1.69
CA GLU A 39 1.83 12.88 1.82
C GLU A 39 2.16 13.63 0.55
N GLY A 40 1.79 13.05 -0.60
CA GLY A 40 2.03 13.64 -1.91
C GLY A 40 3.42 13.45 -2.46
N GLU A 41 4.35 12.86 -1.69
CA GLU A 41 5.73 12.65 -2.12
C GLU A 41 5.92 11.26 -2.67
N PRO A 42 6.58 11.11 -3.83
CA PRO A 42 6.82 9.80 -4.42
C PRO A 42 8.04 9.11 -3.81
N TYR A 43 7.89 7.84 -3.51
CA TYR A 43 8.98 6.98 -3.03
C TYR A 43 9.08 5.78 -3.95
N LYS A 44 10.27 5.54 -4.48
CA LYS A 44 10.53 4.40 -5.36
C LYS A 44 10.87 3.17 -4.54
N VAL A 45 10.25 2.05 -4.88
CA VAL A 45 10.51 0.77 -4.24
C VAL A 45 11.07 -0.18 -5.28
N ARG A 46 12.31 -0.62 -5.10
CA ARG A 46 13.00 -1.58 -5.97
C ARG A 46 13.50 -2.79 -5.22
N ASP A 47 13.58 -2.68 -3.90
CA ASP A 47 14.09 -3.74 -3.02
C ASP A 47 13.01 -4.14 -2.03
N ASN A 48 13.18 -5.31 -1.41
CA ASN A 48 12.26 -5.74 -0.36
C ASN A 48 12.24 -4.71 0.76
N CYS A 49 11.05 -4.37 1.21
CA CYS A 49 10.91 -3.37 2.27
C CYS A 49 9.58 -3.53 2.99
N LEU A 50 9.53 -2.91 4.15
CA LEU A 50 8.31 -2.72 4.92
C LEU A 50 8.05 -1.23 5.01
N ILE A 51 6.85 -0.82 4.67
CA ILE A 51 6.41 0.55 4.86
C ILE A 51 5.34 0.56 5.95
N TYR A 52 5.56 1.37 6.97
CA TYR A 52 4.58 1.56 8.03
C TYR A 52 3.83 2.87 7.81
N ILE A 53 2.51 2.78 7.73
CA ILE A 53 1.63 3.93 7.57
C ILE A 53 0.87 4.13 8.89
N PRO A 54 1.24 5.15 9.67
CA PRO A 54 0.50 5.42 10.91
C PRO A 54 -0.91 5.91 10.63
N SER A 55 -1.74 5.85 11.66
CA SER A 55 -3.10 6.36 11.60
C SER A 55 -3.11 7.82 11.15
N GLY A 56 -3.96 8.15 10.20
CA GLY A 56 -4.16 9.52 9.76
C GLY A 56 -3.15 10.05 8.74
N LEU A 57 -2.16 9.25 8.33
CA LEU A 57 -1.19 9.70 7.33
C LEU A 57 -1.75 9.54 5.92
N PRO A 58 -1.85 10.64 5.14
CA PRO A 58 -2.28 10.54 3.74
C PRO A 58 -1.31 9.71 2.92
N HIS A 59 -1.82 8.76 2.14
CA HIS A 59 -1.00 7.89 1.32
C HIS A 59 -1.77 7.41 0.09
N GLY A 60 -1.03 6.87 -0.88
CA GLY A 60 -1.55 6.50 -2.18
C GLY A 60 -1.42 7.63 -3.16
N PRO A 61 -1.56 7.35 -4.44
CA PRO A 61 -1.74 6.04 -5.04
C PRO A 61 -0.49 5.16 -4.99
N PHE A 62 -0.66 3.90 -5.37
CA PHE A 62 0.45 2.98 -5.61
C PHE A 62 0.50 2.74 -7.11
N GLU A 63 1.68 2.86 -7.69
CA GLU A 63 1.87 2.68 -9.12
C GLU A 63 2.97 1.66 -9.36
N TRP A 64 2.69 0.70 -10.23
CA TRP A 64 3.70 -0.24 -10.69
C TRP A 64 4.30 0.30 -11.98
N ASN A 65 5.56 0.74 -11.90
CA ASN A 65 6.25 1.29 -13.05
C ASN A 65 6.80 0.18 -13.94
N ARG A 66 7.19 -0.94 -13.31
CA ARG A 66 7.75 -2.08 -14.00
C ARG A 66 7.59 -3.32 -13.12
N ILE A 67 7.23 -4.44 -13.74
CA ILE A 67 7.19 -5.75 -13.09
C ILE A 67 8.00 -6.69 -13.98
N ASP A 68 9.20 -7.05 -13.53
CA ASP A 68 10.09 -7.92 -14.32
C ASP A 68 9.76 -9.39 -14.09
N ARG A 69 9.25 -9.72 -12.91
CA ARG A 69 8.73 -11.04 -12.58
C ARG A 69 7.74 -10.92 -11.43
N PRO A 70 6.87 -11.91 -11.22
CA PRO A 70 5.92 -11.87 -10.11
C PRO A 70 6.64 -11.77 -8.77
N HIS A 71 6.06 -11.01 -7.85
CA HIS A 71 6.56 -10.88 -6.49
C HIS A 71 5.37 -10.71 -5.55
N LEU A 72 5.62 -10.76 -4.26
CA LEU A 72 4.57 -10.68 -3.26
C LEU A 72 4.41 -9.24 -2.76
N PHE A 73 3.20 -8.76 -2.85
CA PHE A 73 2.79 -7.49 -2.27
C PHE A 73 1.71 -7.79 -1.24
N LEU A 74 1.95 -7.41 0.02
CA LEU A 74 1.03 -7.71 1.11
C LEU A 74 0.76 -6.46 1.92
N THR A 75 -0.51 -6.19 2.21
CA THR A 75 -0.89 -5.14 3.13
C THR A 75 -1.58 -5.75 4.34
N VAL A 76 -1.26 -5.22 5.53
CA VAL A 76 -1.84 -5.65 6.79
C VAL A 76 -2.40 -4.42 7.48
N LEU A 77 -3.69 -4.46 7.79
CA LEU A 77 -4.34 -3.41 8.56
C LEU A 77 -4.44 -3.86 10.00
N LEU A 78 -3.97 -3.01 10.93
CA LEU A 78 -3.91 -3.34 12.34
C LEU A 78 -5.21 -2.92 13.06
N SER A 79 -6.35 -3.29 12.46
CA SER A 79 -7.66 -3.01 13.04
C SER A 79 -8.67 -4.00 12.46
N ALA A 80 -9.62 -4.41 13.29
CA ALA A 80 -10.72 -5.25 12.85
C ALA A 80 -11.76 -4.45 12.05
N GLU A 81 -11.74 -3.14 12.15
CA GLU A 81 -12.66 -2.24 11.47
C GLU A 81 -11.86 -1.31 10.56
N TYR A 82 -12.28 -1.21 9.31
CA TYR A 82 -11.60 -0.37 8.33
C TYR A 82 -12.46 0.84 8.01
N THR A 83 -11.92 2.03 8.26
CA THR A 83 -12.52 3.30 7.87
C THR A 83 -11.49 4.10 7.08
N ARG A 84 -11.94 4.85 6.08
CA ARG A 84 -11.06 5.72 5.32
C ARG A 84 -11.71 7.07 5.09
N PHE A 85 -10.86 8.09 4.96
CA PHE A 85 -11.28 9.44 4.59
C PHE A 85 -10.80 9.72 3.18
N VAL A 86 -11.72 10.08 2.31
CA VAL A 86 -11.43 10.45 0.93
C VAL A 86 -12.12 11.80 0.69
N ASP A 87 -11.33 12.81 0.32
CA ASP A 87 -11.84 14.17 0.10
C ASP A 87 -12.63 14.70 1.30
N GLY A 88 -12.15 14.43 2.50
CA GLY A 88 -12.78 14.89 3.74
C GLY A 88 -14.01 14.11 4.19
N LYS A 89 -14.40 13.08 3.45
CA LYS A 89 -15.56 12.25 3.79
C LYS A 89 -15.09 10.93 4.37
N LYS A 90 -15.78 10.46 5.40
CA LYS A 90 -15.44 9.22 6.08
C LYS A 90 -16.27 8.06 5.54
N TYR A 91 -15.59 7.01 5.14
CA TYR A 91 -16.21 5.78 4.68
C TYR A 91 -15.82 4.63 5.60
N ARG A 92 -16.75 3.74 5.89
CA ARG A 92 -16.51 2.50 6.62
C ARG A 92 -16.74 1.33 5.68
N GLN A 93 -15.86 0.34 5.72
CA GLN A 93 -16.04 -0.86 4.93
C GLN A 93 -16.93 -1.85 5.67
N VAL A 94 -18.02 -2.26 5.01
CA VAL A 94 -18.95 -3.25 5.54
C VAL A 94 -19.23 -4.24 4.41
N ASN A 95 -18.95 -5.53 4.66
CA ASN A 95 -19.18 -6.59 3.68
C ASN A 95 -18.56 -6.30 2.31
N GLY A 96 -17.35 -5.74 2.31
CA GLY A 96 -16.64 -5.41 1.08
C GLY A 96 -17.08 -4.15 0.38
N GLN A 97 -18.05 -3.42 0.92
CA GLN A 97 -18.53 -2.17 0.35
C GLN A 97 -18.15 -1.00 1.25
N TYR A 98 -17.87 0.15 0.61
CA TYR A 98 -17.61 1.39 1.34
C TYR A 98 -18.89 2.16 1.52
N ILE A 99 -19.21 2.49 2.76
CA ILE A 99 -20.41 3.22 3.12
C ILE A 99 -19.99 4.55 3.73
N LEU A 100 -20.52 5.65 3.17
CA LEU A 100 -20.28 6.98 3.71
C LEU A 100 -20.91 7.08 5.09
N THR A 101 -20.12 7.37 6.12
CA THR A 101 -20.59 7.43 7.51
C THR A 101 -20.68 8.84 8.03
N GLU A 102 -19.90 9.77 7.46
CA GLU A 102 -20.02 11.19 7.79
C GLU A 102 -19.39 12.03 6.69
N GLU A 103 -19.80 13.26 6.59
CA GLU A 103 -19.31 14.19 5.57
C GLU A 103 -18.32 15.20 6.15
#